data_c4b92ae229ba1a5ddd6add20f238c163
#
_entry.id   c4b92ae229ba1a5ddd6add20f238c163
#
_cell.length_a   1.000
_cell.length_b   1.000
_cell.length_c   1.000
_cell.angle_alpha   90.00
_cell.angle_beta   90.00
_cell.angle_gamma   90.00
#
_symmetry.space_group_name_H-M   'P 1'
#
loop_
_entity.id
_entity.type
_entity.pdbx_description
1 polymer ?
#
loop_
_entity_poly.entity_id
_entity_poly.type
_entity_poly.pdbx_seq_one_letter_code
_entity_poly.pdbx_strand_id
1 'polypeptide(L)'
;MSEGESSNHGAELRLTGIPASPGVVSGRLAVFSKEEEVRIHPTPIRPEQIEDEMRRLEAALLKTREQIQKIREQLAHSLGEQQTDIFEAHLMVAADSTIAGAVRRQLELRKVCVESVYQHVIRVYAQSMKEVEDPYLRERAADILDVGRRVVHNLLGRKLTDLYALDEPSVILAHDLTPSDTALLNRQLALGFATEAGSVTSHTAIMARSLNIPAVVGLHEVLDRCESGAAVILDGYAGLLIVNPTEQTRYEYGQIEKRRHEVEVSLEALRDTPGATKDGRKVILSANVELPEDLPLIAESGAEGIGLYRTEFLFLNRVHFPGEDEQANIYRQVVEASRPHLAIIRTLDLGGDKLPTHLGLDPEQNPFLGWRAIRYCLEKPDVFKVQLRAICRSNPGGKVRVMFPMIATREELSAALAILGEAREELRAAGVPAASEVEAGAMIEVPSAALIVDRLAPLVQFFSIGTNDLTQYTLAADRTNERVANLYQPTHPAVLGLIQMVVEAARRHNIWVGVCGEMAADVVMTPVLVGLGVVSAAKFGVTVV
;
A
#
# COMPACT_ATOMS: atom_id res chain seq x y z
N MET A 1 -12.16 -35.18 49.22
CA MET A 1 -10.85 -35.07 48.58
C MET A 1 -11.11 -35.14 47.10
N SER A 2 -11.28 -34.01 46.44
CA SER A 2 -11.43 -33.89 45.01
C SER A 2 -10.19 -33.17 44.52
N GLU A 3 -9.36 -33.92 43.81
CA GLU A 3 -8.15 -33.39 43.18
C GLU A 3 -8.58 -32.45 42.05
N GLY A 4 -8.11 -31.20 42.14
CA GLY A 4 -8.31 -30.20 41.11
C GLY A 4 -7.51 -30.57 39.88
N GLU A 5 -8.19 -30.58 38.72
CA GLU A 5 -7.55 -30.58 37.41
C GLU A 5 -6.73 -29.29 37.26
N SER A 6 -5.42 -29.41 37.38
CA SER A 6 -4.50 -28.37 36.97
C SER A 6 -4.48 -28.31 35.46
N SER A 7 -5.18 -27.35 34.87
CA SER A 7 -5.09 -27.02 33.45
C SER A 7 -3.62 -26.67 33.14
N ASN A 8 -2.99 -27.51 32.36
CA ASN A 8 -1.65 -27.32 31.84
C ASN A 8 -1.67 -26.11 30.85
N HIS A 9 -1.55 -24.90 31.38
CA HIS A 9 -1.35 -23.70 30.57
C HIS A 9 0.07 -23.76 30.03
N GLY A 10 0.21 -23.92 28.72
CA GLY A 10 1.50 -23.89 28.04
C GLY A 10 2.31 -22.65 28.44
N ALA A 11 3.64 -22.76 28.46
CA ALA A 11 4.53 -21.64 28.80
C ALA A 11 4.29 -20.44 27.83
N GLU A 12 4.44 -19.22 28.34
CA GLU A 12 4.38 -18.01 27.51
C GLU A 12 5.42 -18.09 26.39
N LEU A 13 4.98 -17.90 25.16
CA LEU A 13 5.81 -17.90 23.96
C LEU A 13 5.77 -16.50 23.32
N ARG A 14 6.94 -15.87 23.20
CA ARG A 14 7.10 -14.57 22.51
C ARG A 14 7.75 -14.79 21.16
N LEU A 15 7.07 -14.33 20.12
CA LEU A 15 7.47 -14.46 18.73
C LEU A 15 7.65 -13.05 18.15
N THR A 16 8.80 -12.83 17.53
CA THR A 16 9.12 -11.52 16.92
C THR A 16 9.07 -11.63 15.43
N GLY A 17 8.32 -10.74 14.80
CA GLY A 17 8.22 -10.55 13.37
C GLY A 17 8.41 -9.10 12.99
N ILE A 18 7.90 -8.73 11.84
CA ILE A 18 7.97 -7.38 11.29
C ILE A 18 6.64 -6.67 11.58
N PRO A 19 6.63 -5.47 12.19
CA PRO A 19 5.42 -4.69 12.38
C PRO A 19 4.84 -4.28 11.02
N ALA A 20 3.62 -4.71 10.72
CA ALA A 20 3.00 -4.50 9.41
C ALA A 20 1.82 -3.53 9.44
N SER A 21 1.03 -3.55 10.51
CA SER A 21 -0.05 -2.59 10.76
C SER A 21 -0.14 -2.30 12.25
N PRO A 22 -0.23 -1.03 12.67
CA PRO A 22 -0.17 -0.64 14.07
C PRO A 22 -1.43 -1.08 14.85
N GLY A 23 -1.27 -1.26 16.16
CA GLY A 23 -2.33 -1.61 17.08
C GLY A 23 -1.91 -2.72 18.04
N VAL A 24 -2.60 -2.81 19.18
CA VAL A 24 -2.45 -3.91 20.13
C VAL A 24 -3.82 -4.53 20.35
N VAL A 25 -3.90 -5.86 20.22
CA VAL A 25 -5.13 -6.60 20.47
C VAL A 25 -4.86 -7.84 21.29
N SER A 26 -5.83 -8.17 22.13
CA SER A 26 -5.85 -9.39 22.93
C SER A 26 -7.05 -10.23 22.52
N GLY A 27 -6.86 -11.54 22.34
CA GLY A 27 -7.93 -12.42 21.92
C GLY A 27 -7.53 -13.88 21.94
N ARG A 28 -8.27 -14.68 21.19
CA ARG A 28 -7.92 -16.07 20.93
C ARG A 28 -7.23 -16.19 19.58
N LEU A 29 -6.34 -17.18 19.47
CA LEU A 29 -5.63 -17.48 18.24
C LEU A 29 -6.48 -18.39 17.37
N ALA A 30 -6.67 -18.01 16.11
CA ALA A 30 -7.22 -18.87 15.07
C ALA A 30 -6.09 -19.24 14.11
N VAL A 31 -5.62 -20.47 14.16
CA VAL A 31 -4.51 -20.95 13.32
C VAL A 31 -5.06 -21.49 12.01
N PHE A 32 -4.58 -20.92 10.90
CA PHE A 32 -4.89 -21.35 9.54
C PHE A 32 -3.64 -21.97 8.91
N SER A 33 -3.54 -23.29 9.03
CA SER A 33 -2.51 -24.03 8.31
C SER A 33 -2.91 -24.19 6.85
N LYS A 34 -2.06 -23.69 5.92
CA LYS A 34 -2.22 -23.98 4.49
C LYS A 34 -1.98 -25.46 4.17
N GLU A 35 -1.51 -26.25 5.10
CA GLU A 35 -1.17 -27.65 4.91
C GLU A 35 -2.36 -28.62 4.89
N GLU A 36 -3.59 -28.20 5.06
CA GLU A 36 -4.68 -28.96 4.47
C GLU A 36 -4.76 -28.73 2.94
N GLU A 37 -3.64 -28.84 2.26
CA GLU A 37 -3.70 -29.30 0.88
C GLU A 37 -4.47 -30.60 0.93
N VAL A 38 -5.72 -30.54 0.46
CA VAL A 38 -6.59 -31.71 0.43
C VAL A 38 -5.80 -32.85 -0.22
N ARG A 39 -5.32 -33.78 0.60
CA ARG A 39 -4.62 -34.96 0.08
C ARG A 39 -5.66 -35.75 -0.71
N ILE A 40 -5.62 -35.58 -2.03
CA ILE A 40 -6.51 -36.28 -2.94
C ILE A 40 -5.87 -37.63 -3.25
N HIS A 41 -6.51 -38.69 -2.79
CA HIS A 41 -6.11 -40.03 -3.22
C HIS A 41 -6.60 -40.25 -4.66
N PRO A 42 -5.68 -40.52 -5.61
CA PRO A 42 -6.08 -40.76 -6.99
C PRO A 42 -6.95 -42.05 -7.07
N THR A 43 -8.23 -41.85 -7.24
CA THR A 43 -9.19 -42.95 -7.38
C THR A 43 -9.30 -43.32 -8.87
N PRO A 44 -9.08 -44.59 -9.25
CA PRO A 44 -9.20 -45.02 -10.64
C PRO A 44 -10.62 -44.83 -11.19
N ILE A 45 -10.72 -44.38 -12.43
CA ILE A 45 -11.95 -44.24 -13.19
C ILE A 45 -11.94 -45.11 -14.45
N ARG A 46 -13.13 -45.47 -14.96
CA ARG A 46 -13.26 -46.17 -16.23
C ARG A 46 -13.27 -45.15 -17.38
N PRO A 47 -12.86 -45.57 -18.59
CA PRO A 47 -12.85 -44.66 -19.75
C PRO A 47 -14.22 -44.00 -20.03
N GLU A 48 -15.30 -44.71 -19.79
CA GLU A 48 -16.68 -44.24 -20.00
C GLU A 48 -17.07 -43.11 -19.03
N GLN A 49 -16.36 -42.98 -17.91
CA GLN A 49 -16.63 -41.97 -16.87
C GLN A 49 -15.91 -40.64 -17.14
N ILE A 50 -15.04 -40.56 -18.16
CA ILE A 50 -14.26 -39.36 -18.45
C ILE A 50 -15.17 -38.15 -18.75
N GLU A 51 -16.24 -38.35 -19.51
CA GLU A 51 -17.19 -37.26 -19.81
C GLU A 51 -17.98 -36.83 -18.58
N ASP A 52 -18.27 -37.73 -17.64
CA ASP A 52 -18.91 -37.40 -16.37
C ASP A 52 -17.94 -36.57 -15.48
N GLU A 53 -16.69 -36.95 -15.41
CA GLU A 53 -15.66 -36.24 -14.68
C GLU A 53 -15.42 -34.82 -15.28
N MET A 54 -15.44 -34.68 -16.60
CA MET A 54 -15.37 -33.37 -17.25
C MET A 54 -16.59 -32.51 -16.96
N ARG A 55 -17.79 -33.06 -16.92
CA ARG A 55 -19.01 -32.31 -16.51
C ARG A 55 -18.93 -31.86 -15.05
N ARG A 56 -18.36 -32.66 -14.15
CA ARG A 56 -18.10 -32.29 -12.76
C ARG A 56 -17.12 -31.11 -12.68
N LEU A 57 -16.05 -31.13 -13.49
CA LEU A 57 -15.11 -30.03 -13.57
C LEU A 57 -15.76 -28.74 -14.06
N GLU A 58 -16.55 -28.80 -15.13
CA GLU A 58 -17.26 -27.65 -15.67
C GLU A 58 -18.22 -27.03 -14.65
N ALA A 59 -18.96 -27.87 -13.90
CA ALA A 59 -19.84 -27.42 -12.82
C ALA A 59 -19.03 -26.73 -11.67
N ALA A 60 -17.89 -27.31 -11.30
CA ALA A 60 -17.02 -26.74 -10.28
C ALA A 60 -16.38 -25.40 -10.71
N LEU A 61 -15.95 -25.29 -11.98
CA LEU A 61 -15.43 -24.04 -12.57
C LEU A 61 -16.51 -22.96 -12.62
N LEU A 62 -17.75 -23.31 -13.01
CA LEU A 62 -18.86 -22.37 -13.01
C LEU A 62 -19.13 -21.84 -11.60
N LYS A 63 -19.24 -22.74 -10.62
CA LYS A 63 -19.45 -22.37 -9.22
C LYS A 63 -18.32 -21.51 -8.67
N THR A 64 -17.07 -21.80 -9.04
CA THR A 64 -15.92 -21.00 -8.65
C THR A 64 -16.01 -19.58 -9.22
N ARG A 65 -16.39 -19.43 -10.49
CA ARG A 65 -16.60 -18.11 -11.11
C ARG A 65 -17.69 -17.32 -10.40
N GLU A 66 -18.81 -17.94 -10.07
CA GLU A 66 -19.90 -17.30 -9.30
C GLU A 66 -19.41 -16.83 -7.92
N GLN A 67 -18.61 -17.64 -7.22
CA GLN A 67 -18.02 -17.28 -5.94
C GLN A 67 -17.08 -16.08 -6.08
N ILE A 68 -16.16 -16.10 -7.05
CA ILE A 68 -15.21 -15.00 -7.28
C ILE A 68 -15.96 -13.72 -7.68
N GLN A 69 -16.97 -13.81 -8.53
CA GLN A 69 -17.78 -12.67 -8.93
C GLN A 69 -18.50 -12.03 -7.73
N LYS A 70 -19.08 -12.85 -6.85
CA LYS A 70 -19.74 -12.38 -5.62
C LYS A 70 -18.75 -11.66 -4.69
N ILE A 71 -17.55 -12.20 -4.55
CA ILE A 71 -16.48 -11.57 -3.76
C ILE A 71 -16.12 -10.22 -4.35
N ARG A 72 -15.93 -10.15 -5.67
CA ARG A 72 -15.62 -8.92 -6.40
C ARG A 72 -16.68 -7.84 -6.15
N GLU A 73 -17.97 -8.22 -6.25
CA GLU A 73 -19.08 -7.29 -6.01
C GLU A 73 -19.13 -6.78 -4.57
N GLN A 74 -18.88 -7.64 -3.59
CA GLN A 74 -18.85 -7.26 -2.18
C GLN A 74 -17.69 -6.28 -1.87
N LEU A 75 -16.54 -6.49 -2.49
CA LEU A 75 -15.38 -5.63 -2.32
C LEU A 75 -15.49 -4.30 -3.06
N ALA A 76 -16.06 -4.29 -4.26
CA ALA A 76 -16.32 -3.06 -5.00
C ALA A 76 -17.19 -2.08 -4.18
N HIS A 77 -18.13 -2.60 -3.39
CA HIS A 77 -18.94 -1.80 -2.48
C HIS A 77 -18.19 -1.28 -1.24
N SER A 78 -17.13 -1.94 -0.81
CA SER A 78 -16.44 -1.63 0.45
C SER A 78 -15.08 -0.96 0.30
N LEU A 79 -14.36 -1.19 -0.83
CA LEU A 79 -12.97 -0.75 -1.03
C LEU A 79 -12.73 -0.05 -2.39
N GLY A 80 -13.76 0.14 -3.22
CA GLY A 80 -13.65 0.75 -4.55
C GLY A 80 -13.29 -0.24 -5.67
N GLU A 81 -13.59 0.14 -6.93
CA GLU A 81 -13.39 -0.74 -8.09
C GLU A 81 -11.94 -1.09 -8.39
N GLN A 82 -10.99 -0.25 -8.00
CA GLN A 82 -9.55 -0.43 -8.34
C GLN A 82 -8.89 -1.60 -7.61
N GLN A 83 -9.41 -2.03 -6.46
CA GLN A 83 -8.88 -3.19 -5.72
C GLN A 83 -9.50 -4.52 -6.20
N THR A 84 -10.38 -4.47 -7.17
CA THR A 84 -11.06 -5.65 -7.71
C THR A 84 -10.36 -6.29 -8.91
N ASP A 85 -9.33 -5.66 -9.48
CA ASP A 85 -8.61 -6.11 -10.68
C ASP A 85 -7.98 -7.50 -10.53
N ILE A 86 -7.55 -7.85 -9.31
CA ILE A 86 -7.02 -9.17 -9.01
C ILE A 86 -8.07 -10.26 -9.25
N PHE A 87 -9.35 -9.97 -9.00
CA PHE A 87 -10.43 -10.93 -9.22
C PHE A 87 -10.78 -11.08 -10.70
N GLU A 88 -10.49 -10.09 -11.55
CA GLU A 88 -10.56 -10.27 -13.01
C GLU A 88 -9.56 -11.30 -13.50
N ALA A 89 -8.34 -11.25 -12.97
CA ALA A 89 -7.35 -12.28 -13.24
C ALA A 89 -7.78 -13.67 -12.76
N HIS A 90 -8.35 -13.77 -11.56
CA HIS A 90 -8.91 -15.02 -11.04
C HIS A 90 -10.04 -15.54 -11.94
N LEU A 91 -10.93 -14.67 -12.43
CA LEU A 91 -11.98 -15.02 -13.37
C LEU A 91 -11.41 -15.52 -14.70
N MET A 92 -10.34 -14.90 -15.22
CA MET A 92 -9.64 -15.34 -16.42
C MET A 92 -9.06 -16.75 -16.24
N VAL A 93 -8.39 -17.01 -15.11
CA VAL A 93 -7.85 -18.34 -14.79
C VAL A 93 -8.97 -19.39 -14.73
N ALA A 94 -10.08 -19.07 -14.06
CA ALA A 94 -11.24 -19.97 -13.95
C ALA A 94 -12.01 -20.17 -15.28
N ALA A 95 -11.76 -19.33 -16.29
CA ALA A 95 -12.35 -19.41 -17.61
C ALA A 95 -11.39 -19.98 -18.68
N ASP A 96 -10.13 -20.27 -18.33
CA ASP A 96 -9.11 -20.69 -19.27
C ASP A 96 -9.39 -22.10 -19.83
N SER A 97 -9.75 -22.14 -21.11
CA SER A 97 -10.02 -23.39 -21.86
C SER A 97 -8.77 -24.26 -22.04
N THR A 98 -7.56 -23.67 -21.94
CA THR A 98 -6.30 -24.39 -22.09
C THR A 98 -6.09 -25.33 -20.91
N ILE A 99 -6.43 -24.87 -19.69
CA ILE A 99 -6.40 -25.68 -18.46
C ILE A 99 -7.39 -26.84 -18.57
N ALA A 100 -8.64 -26.58 -18.97
CA ALA A 100 -9.64 -27.61 -19.15
C ALA A 100 -9.23 -28.66 -20.20
N GLY A 101 -8.63 -28.22 -21.31
CA GLY A 101 -8.07 -29.13 -22.33
C GLY A 101 -6.88 -29.96 -21.83
N ALA A 102 -6.02 -29.40 -20.97
CA ALA A 102 -4.92 -30.12 -20.35
C ALA A 102 -5.44 -31.18 -19.36
N VAL A 103 -6.48 -30.85 -18.57
CA VAL A 103 -7.13 -31.79 -17.66
C VAL A 103 -7.74 -32.96 -18.42
N ARG A 104 -8.45 -32.71 -19.53
CA ARG A 104 -9.04 -33.78 -20.36
C ARG A 104 -7.94 -34.74 -20.83
N ARG A 105 -6.85 -34.24 -21.41
CA ARG A 105 -5.71 -35.08 -21.88
C ARG A 105 -5.12 -35.91 -20.75
N GLN A 106 -4.98 -35.33 -19.55
CA GLN A 106 -4.45 -36.05 -18.40
C GLN A 106 -5.43 -37.08 -17.83
N LEU A 107 -6.74 -36.84 -17.88
CA LEU A 107 -7.78 -37.85 -17.52
C LEU A 107 -7.72 -39.07 -18.42
N GLU A 108 -7.59 -38.86 -19.74
CA GLU A 108 -7.45 -39.94 -20.73
C GLU A 108 -6.21 -40.79 -20.50
N LEU A 109 -5.08 -40.14 -20.10
CA LEU A 109 -3.82 -40.83 -19.85
C LEU A 109 -3.79 -41.56 -18.51
N ARG A 110 -4.18 -40.89 -17.43
CA ARG A 110 -3.99 -41.36 -16.06
C ARG A 110 -5.17 -42.21 -15.55
N LYS A 111 -6.37 -42.00 -16.09
CA LYS A 111 -7.63 -42.68 -15.70
C LYS A 111 -7.87 -42.67 -14.19
N VAL A 112 -7.72 -41.48 -13.59
CA VAL A 112 -8.00 -41.23 -12.17
C VAL A 112 -8.95 -40.03 -12.03
N CYS A 113 -9.59 -39.88 -10.87
CA CYS A 113 -10.58 -38.84 -10.58
C CYS A 113 -10.11 -37.43 -10.95
N VAL A 114 -11.03 -36.59 -11.38
CA VAL A 114 -10.74 -35.25 -11.90
C VAL A 114 -10.10 -34.33 -10.87
N GLU A 115 -10.39 -34.47 -9.61
CA GLU A 115 -9.80 -33.71 -8.51
C GLU A 115 -8.27 -33.87 -8.49
N SER A 116 -7.80 -35.12 -8.57
CA SER A 116 -6.36 -35.43 -8.57
C SER A 116 -5.67 -34.92 -9.82
N VAL A 117 -6.31 -35.08 -10.98
CA VAL A 117 -5.79 -34.60 -12.26
C VAL A 117 -5.74 -33.08 -12.29
N TYR A 118 -6.80 -32.40 -11.88
CA TYR A 118 -6.90 -30.95 -11.87
C TYR A 118 -5.83 -30.34 -10.94
N GLN A 119 -5.72 -30.85 -9.71
CA GLN A 119 -4.69 -30.40 -8.77
C GLN A 119 -3.27 -30.53 -9.36
N HIS A 120 -2.98 -31.61 -10.05
CA HIS A 120 -1.70 -31.81 -10.69
C HIS A 120 -1.46 -30.81 -11.84
N VAL A 121 -2.46 -30.61 -12.71
CA VAL A 121 -2.36 -29.67 -13.84
C VAL A 121 -2.14 -28.25 -13.34
N ILE A 122 -2.89 -27.80 -12.34
CA ILE A 122 -2.74 -26.47 -11.74
C ILE A 122 -1.35 -26.26 -11.15
N ARG A 123 -0.78 -27.25 -10.44
CA ARG A 123 0.58 -27.15 -9.91
C ARG A 123 1.62 -27.01 -11.02
N VAL A 124 1.50 -27.80 -12.09
CA VAL A 124 2.41 -27.71 -13.25
C VAL A 124 2.31 -26.32 -13.90
N TYR A 125 1.09 -25.80 -14.06
CA TYR A 125 0.86 -24.46 -14.61
C TYR A 125 1.47 -23.37 -13.73
N ALA A 126 1.22 -23.41 -12.43
CA ALA A 126 1.77 -22.44 -11.48
C ALA A 126 3.31 -22.51 -11.42
N GLN A 127 3.88 -23.73 -11.49
CA GLN A 127 5.33 -23.90 -11.52
C GLN A 127 5.94 -23.32 -12.80
N SER A 128 5.33 -23.54 -13.97
CA SER A 128 5.81 -22.96 -15.22
C SER A 128 5.76 -21.43 -15.21
N MET A 129 4.78 -20.81 -14.53
CA MET A 129 4.72 -19.35 -14.36
C MET A 129 5.83 -18.83 -13.43
N LYS A 130 6.21 -19.59 -12.40
CA LYS A 130 7.33 -19.21 -11.52
C LYS A 130 8.69 -19.22 -12.22
N GLU A 131 8.85 -20.01 -13.28
CA GLU A 131 10.08 -20.15 -14.05
C GLU A 131 10.24 -19.10 -15.16
N VAL A 132 9.20 -18.30 -15.43
CA VAL A 132 9.25 -17.20 -16.39
C VAL A 132 10.06 -16.03 -15.80
N GLU A 133 10.88 -15.39 -16.63
CA GLU A 133 11.71 -14.25 -16.22
C GLU A 133 10.88 -13.00 -15.87
N ASP A 134 9.64 -12.89 -16.35
CA ASP A 134 8.72 -11.78 -16.09
C ASP A 134 8.20 -11.80 -14.64
N PRO A 135 8.51 -10.79 -13.82
CA PRO A 135 8.04 -10.68 -12.43
C PRO A 135 6.52 -10.71 -12.30
N TYR A 136 5.80 -10.07 -13.21
CA TYR A 136 4.34 -10.02 -13.23
C TYR A 136 3.72 -11.42 -13.41
N LEU A 137 4.27 -12.23 -14.32
CA LEU A 137 3.79 -13.60 -14.52
C LEU A 137 4.16 -14.51 -13.34
N ARG A 138 5.27 -14.25 -12.65
CA ARG A 138 5.64 -14.97 -11.42
C ARG A 138 4.65 -14.73 -10.27
N GLU A 139 4.19 -13.47 -10.10
CA GLU A 139 3.17 -13.14 -9.09
C GLU A 139 1.83 -13.84 -9.39
N ARG A 140 1.49 -14.01 -10.67
CA ARG A 140 0.28 -14.73 -11.11
C ARG A 140 0.26 -16.22 -10.76
N ALA A 141 1.41 -16.81 -10.46
CA ALA A 141 1.45 -18.20 -10.00
C ALA A 141 0.68 -18.44 -8.69
N ALA A 142 0.66 -17.46 -7.80
CA ALA A 142 -0.12 -17.51 -6.55
C ALA A 142 -1.63 -17.47 -6.85
N ASP A 143 -2.07 -16.62 -7.78
CA ASP A 143 -3.48 -16.50 -8.20
C ASP A 143 -3.99 -17.81 -8.81
N ILE A 144 -3.18 -18.45 -9.66
CA ILE A 144 -3.51 -19.77 -10.26
C ILE A 144 -3.72 -20.83 -9.17
N LEU A 145 -2.87 -20.86 -8.15
CA LEU A 145 -3.00 -21.80 -7.04
C LEU A 145 -4.23 -21.51 -6.18
N ASP A 146 -4.58 -20.25 -5.95
CA ASP A 146 -5.78 -19.86 -5.18
C ASP A 146 -7.06 -20.30 -5.90
N VAL A 147 -7.19 -19.96 -7.19
CA VAL A 147 -8.32 -20.40 -8.02
C VAL A 147 -8.37 -21.93 -8.09
N GLY A 148 -7.20 -22.57 -8.26
CA GLY A 148 -7.09 -24.03 -8.29
C GLY A 148 -7.61 -24.69 -7.04
N ARG A 149 -7.29 -24.15 -5.87
CA ARG A 149 -7.79 -24.63 -4.56
C ARG A 149 -9.31 -24.54 -4.48
N ARG A 150 -9.90 -23.42 -4.87
CA ARG A 150 -11.37 -23.23 -4.89
C ARG A 150 -12.07 -24.25 -5.77
N VAL A 151 -11.54 -24.51 -6.97
CA VAL A 151 -12.10 -25.52 -7.87
C VAL A 151 -12.03 -26.91 -7.25
N VAL A 152 -10.91 -27.30 -6.63
CA VAL A 152 -10.76 -28.60 -5.94
C VAL A 152 -11.78 -28.73 -4.81
N HIS A 153 -11.95 -27.69 -3.97
CA HIS A 153 -12.97 -27.72 -2.91
C HIS A 153 -14.39 -27.87 -3.46
N ASN A 154 -14.71 -27.16 -4.56
CA ASN A 154 -16.00 -27.30 -5.22
C ASN A 154 -16.22 -28.70 -5.83
N LEU A 155 -15.18 -29.32 -6.40
CA LEU A 155 -15.20 -30.71 -6.90
C LEU A 155 -15.48 -31.71 -5.78
N LEU A 156 -14.90 -31.52 -4.61
CA LEU A 156 -15.05 -32.38 -3.45
C LEU A 156 -16.36 -32.13 -2.68
N GLY A 157 -17.17 -31.13 -3.06
CA GLY A 157 -18.36 -30.73 -2.34
C GLY A 157 -18.08 -30.22 -0.92
N ARG A 158 -16.82 -29.90 -0.63
CA ARG A 158 -16.42 -29.35 0.66
C ARG A 158 -16.63 -27.82 0.63
N LYS A 159 -17.14 -27.26 1.72
CA LYS A 159 -17.00 -25.82 1.93
C LYS A 159 -15.50 -25.57 2.14
N LEU A 160 -14.95 -24.52 1.53
CA LEU A 160 -13.67 -23.99 1.97
C LEU A 160 -13.80 -23.83 3.48
N THR A 161 -12.94 -24.47 4.27
CA THR A 161 -12.90 -24.29 5.73
C THR A 161 -12.44 -22.88 5.94
N ASP A 162 -13.42 -22.08 6.29
CA ASP A 162 -13.40 -20.66 6.03
C ASP A 162 -12.69 -19.96 7.17
N LEU A 163 -11.68 -19.18 6.86
CA LEU A 163 -11.37 -17.93 7.57
C LEU A 163 -12.67 -17.16 7.94
N TYR A 164 -13.79 -17.55 7.35
CA TYR A 164 -15.13 -16.94 7.50
C TYR A 164 -15.97 -17.52 8.61
N ALA A 165 -15.62 -18.68 9.14
CA ALA A 165 -16.30 -19.33 10.26
C ALA A 165 -15.58 -19.05 11.59
N LEU A 166 -15.09 -17.82 11.78
CA LEU A 166 -14.72 -17.38 13.11
C LEU A 166 -16.03 -17.28 13.92
N ASP A 167 -16.15 -18.09 14.95
CA ASP A 167 -17.27 -18.06 15.88
C ASP A 167 -17.12 -17.00 16.97
N GLU A 168 -15.88 -16.52 17.18
CA GLU A 168 -15.53 -15.52 18.18
C GLU A 168 -14.42 -14.57 17.68
N PRO A 169 -14.30 -13.36 18.23
CA PRO A 169 -13.23 -12.43 17.89
C PRO A 169 -11.85 -13.04 18.12
N SER A 170 -11.03 -13.12 17.07
CA SER A 170 -9.78 -13.89 17.07
C SER A 170 -8.64 -13.17 16.34
N VAL A 171 -7.41 -13.43 16.77
CA VAL A 171 -6.20 -13.11 16.04
C VAL A 171 -5.90 -14.25 15.07
N ILE A 172 -5.78 -13.94 13.80
CA ILE A 172 -5.58 -14.91 12.73
C ILE A 172 -4.09 -15.17 12.55
N LEU A 173 -3.67 -16.43 12.66
CA LEU A 173 -2.31 -16.87 12.36
C LEU A 173 -2.33 -17.74 11.10
N ALA A 174 -1.58 -17.36 10.08
CA ALA A 174 -1.48 -18.09 8.82
C ALA A 174 -0.05 -18.15 8.31
N HIS A 175 0.23 -19.03 7.34
CA HIS A 175 1.52 -18.98 6.63
C HIS A 175 1.62 -17.67 5.84
N ASP A 176 0.60 -17.35 5.07
CA ASP A 176 0.41 -16.10 4.31
C ASP A 176 -1.08 -15.96 4.01
N LEU A 177 -1.57 -14.74 3.84
CA LEU A 177 -2.96 -14.44 3.50
C LEU A 177 -3.04 -13.92 2.07
N THR A 178 -3.89 -14.56 1.26
CA THR A 178 -4.16 -14.07 -0.09
C THR A 178 -5.17 -12.92 -0.05
N PRO A 179 -5.24 -12.08 -1.10
CA PRO A 179 -6.28 -11.06 -1.21
C PRO A 179 -7.70 -11.64 -1.11
N SER A 180 -7.92 -12.83 -1.65
CA SER A 180 -9.19 -13.55 -1.50
C SER A 180 -9.48 -13.95 -0.07
N ASP A 181 -8.46 -14.33 0.69
CA ASP A 181 -8.62 -14.71 2.10
C ASP A 181 -9.01 -13.47 2.93
N THR A 182 -8.35 -12.34 2.70
CA THR A 182 -8.60 -11.09 3.44
C THR A 182 -9.89 -10.39 3.05
N ALA A 183 -10.30 -10.51 1.79
CA ALA A 183 -11.50 -9.88 1.24
C ALA A 183 -12.81 -10.36 1.88
N LEU A 184 -12.84 -11.58 2.32
CA LEU A 184 -14.03 -12.24 2.87
C LEU A 184 -14.04 -12.27 4.41
N LEU A 185 -13.02 -11.72 5.07
CA LEU A 185 -12.94 -11.68 6.52
C LEU A 185 -14.06 -10.84 7.14
N ASN A 186 -14.69 -11.39 8.16
CA ASN A 186 -15.58 -10.62 9.00
C ASN A 186 -14.76 -9.66 9.88
N ARG A 187 -14.76 -8.36 9.53
CA ARG A 187 -14.01 -7.31 10.23
C ARG A 187 -14.32 -7.21 11.73
N GLN A 188 -15.49 -7.65 12.16
CA GLN A 188 -15.88 -7.63 13.58
C GLN A 188 -15.24 -8.78 14.37
N LEU A 189 -14.85 -9.85 13.68
CA LEU A 189 -14.29 -11.05 14.29
C LEU A 189 -12.77 -11.18 14.08
N ALA A 190 -12.21 -10.52 13.08
CA ALA A 190 -10.77 -10.49 12.84
C ALA A 190 -10.13 -9.36 13.65
N LEU A 191 -9.59 -9.68 14.83
CA LEU A 191 -8.93 -8.71 15.72
C LEU A 191 -7.55 -8.31 15.22
N GLY A 192 -6.81 -9.22 14.57
CA GLY A 192 -5.46 -8.98 14.09
C GLY A 192 -4.96 -10.09 13.19
N PHE A 193 -3.86 -9.82 12.46
CA PHE A 193 -3.19 -10.77 11.57
C PHE A 193 -1.77 -11.05 12.01
N ALA A 194 -1.39 -12.32 12.00
CA ALA A 194 -0.03 -12.78 12.20
C ALA A 194 0.32 -13.75 11.07
N THR A 195 1.46 -13.54 10.36
CA THR A 195 1.86 -14.45 9.27
C THR A 195 3.32 -14.89 9.39
N GLU A 196 3.59 -16.17 9.00
CA GLU A 196 4.96 -16.68 8.93
C GLU A 196 5.77 -16.00 7.84
N ALA A 197 5.16 -15.87 6.67
CA ALA A 197 5.76 -15.19 5.53
C ALA A 197 5.31 -13.73 5.46
N GLY A 198 5.98 -12.95 4.64
CA GLY A 198 5.59 -11.57 4.31
C GLY A 198 6.61 -10.52 4.73
N SER A 199 6.46 -9.36 4.13
CA SER A 199 7.24 -8.14 4.39
C SER A 199 6.28 -6.98 4.64
N VAL A 200 6.80 -5.80 4.96
CA VAL A 200 6.00 -4.56 5.11
C VAL A 200 5.20 -4.23 3.85
N THR A 201 5.67 -4.68 2.68
CA THR A 201 5.04 -4.46 1.38
C THR A 201 4.20 -5.64 0.89
N SER A 202 4.07 -6.73 1.68
CA SER A 202 3.22 -7.86 1.31
C SER A 202 1.75 -7.49 1.22
N HIS A 203 0.97 -8.23 0.44
CA HIS A 203 -0.47 -8.03 0.31
C HIS A 203 -1.17 -8.04 1.66
N THR A 204 -0.79 -8.96 2.56
CA THR A 204 -1.32 -9.02 3.92
C THR A 204 -1.07 -7.73 4.70
N ALA A 205 0.15 -7.17 4.60
CA ALA A 205 0.50 -5.93 5.29
C ALA A 205 -0.27 -4.73 4.73
N ILE A 206 -0.42 -4.63 3.42
CA ILE A 206 -1.17 -3.57 2.74
C ILE A 206 -2.64 -3.65 3.15
N MET A 207 -3.24 -4.84 3.10
CA MET A 207 -4.64 -5.05 3.47
C MET A 207 -4.89 -4.77 4.96
N ALA A 208 -3.99 -5.20 5.85
CA ALA A 208 -4.12 -4.94 7.28
C ALA A 208 -4.16 -3.42 7.57
N ARG A 209 -3.29 -2.64 6.93
CA ARG A 209 -3.29 -1.18 7.03
C ARG A 209 -4.58 -0.57 6.47
N SER A 210 -5.01 -0.99 5.29
CA SER A 210 -6.25 -0.52 4.65
C SER A 210 -7.50 -0.82 5.49
N LEU A 211 -7.49 -1.94 6.20
CA LEU A 211 -8.57 -2.34 7.10
C LEU A 211 -8.43 -1.77 8.51
N ASN A 212 -7.32 -1.09 8.80
CA ASN A 212 -6.95 -0.61 10.14
C ASN A 212 -6.96 -1.74 11.20
N ILE A 213 -6.45 -2.92 10.81
CA ILE A 213 -6.36 -4.11 11.67
C ILE A 213 -4.89 -4.33 12.04
N PRO A 214 -4.53 -4.50 13.34
CA PRO A 214 -3.17 -4.78 13.77
C PRO A 214 -2.58 -6.00 13.07
N ALA A 215 -1.31 -5.90 12.61
CA ALA A 215 -0.67 -7.01 11.92
C ALA A 215 0.83 -7.12 12.17
N VAL A 216 1.29 -8.37 12.28
CA VAL A 216 2.70 -8.76 12.36
C VAL A 216 2.97 -9.81 11.29
N VAL A 217 3.99 -9.60 10.46
CA VAL A 217 4.37 -10.52 9.37
C VAL A 217 5.80 -11.04 9.56
N GLY A 218 6.18 -12.09 8.84
CA GLY A 218 7.55 -12.60 8.89
C GLY A 218 7.93 -13.26 10.22
N LEU A 219 6.97 -13.95 10.88
CA LEU A 219 7.22 -14.64 12.16
C LEU A 219 8.04 -15.92 12.03
N HIS A 220 8.18 -16.49 10.83
CA HIS A 220 8.89 -17.73 10.52
C HIS A 220 8.56 -18.94 11.42
N GLU A 221 8.19 -20.07 10.83
CA GLU A 221 8.02 -21.39 11.48
C GLU A 221 7.23 -21.38 12.80
N VAL A 222 6.10 -20.66 12.87
CA VAL A 222 5.31 -20.51 14.10
C VAL A 222 4.03 -21.36 14.10
N LEU A 223 3.54 -21.80 12.94
CA LEU A 223 2.28 -22.55 12.82
C LEU A 223 2.31 -23.86 13.61
N ASP A 224 3.43 -24.59 13.57
CA ASP A 224 3.62 -25.84 14.29
C ASP A 224 3.80 -25.66 15.82
N ARG A 225 4.00 -24.40 16.25
CA ARG A 225 4.27 -24.05 17.66
C ARG A 225 3.05 -23.45 18.34
N CYS A 226 1.98 -23.22 17.60
CA CYS A 226 0.79 -22.52 18.07
C CYS A 226 -0.47 -23.35 17.82
N GLU A 227 -1.36 -23.38 18.81
CA GLU A 227 -2.63 -24.08 18.74
C GLU A 227 -3.81 -23.10 18.66
N SER A 228 -4.81 -23.42 17.85
CA SER A 228 -6.07 -22.65 17.81
C SER A 228 -6.74 -22.65 19.18
N GLY A 229 -7.30 -21.50 19.56
CA GLY A 229 -7.93 -21.28 20.86
C GLY A 229 -6.98 -20.81 21.96
N ALA A 230 -5.66 -20.80 21.73
CA ALA A 230 -4.70 -20.23 22.67
C ALA A 230 -4.98 -18.75 22.91
N ALA A 231 -4.79 -18.28 24.14
CA ALA A 231 -4.86 -16.83 24.41
C ALA A 231 -3.63 -16.13 23.83
N VAL A 232 -3.85 -14.97 23.17
CA VAL A 232 -2.76 -14.24 22.55
C VAL A 232 -2.88 -12.73 22.76
N ILE A 233 -1.72 -12.07 22.68
CA ILE A 233 -1.59 -10.64 22.49
C ILE A 233 -0.79 -10.43 21.20
N LEU A 234 -1.34 -9.60 20.29
CA LEU A 234 -0.66 -9.15 19.08
C LEU A 234 -0.32 -7.68 19.23
N ASP A 235 0.97 -7.36 19.16
CA ASP A 235 1.46 -5.97 19.16
C ASP A 235 2.03 -5.62 17.78
N GLY A 236 1.20 -5.01 16.95
CA GLY A 236 1.55 -4.54 15.61
C GLY A 236 2.47 -3.32 15.60
N TYR A 237 2.73 -2.67 16.75
CA TYR A 237 3.74 -1.62 16.85
C TYR A 237 5.13 -2.20 17.09
N ALA A 238 5.22 -3.19 17.98
CA ALA A 238 6.49 -3.82 18.32
C ALA A 238 6.84 -5.02 17.44
N GLY A 239 5.89 -5.47 16.58
CA GLY A 239 6.07 -6.68 15.77
C GLY A 239 6.10 -7.96 16.61
N LEU A 240 5.27 -8.05 17.68
CA LEU A 240 5.26 -9.17 18.62
C LEU A 240 3.94 -9.94 18.58
N LEU A 241 4.03 -11.27 18.58
CA LEU A 241 2.94 -12.17 18.89
C LEU A 241 3.29 -12.92 20.19
N ILE A 242 2.48 -12.76 21.24
CA ILE A 242 2.66 -13.39 22.53
C ILE A 242 1.56 -14.42 22.71
N VAL A 243 1.93 -15.70 22.74
CA VAL A 243 1.00 -16.82 22.91
C VAL A 243 1.02 -17.26 24.37
N ASN A 244 -0.15 -17.55 24.94
CA ASN A 244 -0.34 -17.87 26.35
C ASN A 244 0.31 -16.83 27.30
N PRO A 245 -0.06 -15.53 27.18
CA PRO A 245 0.53 -14.49 27.99
C PRO A 245 0.26 -14.73 29.47
N THR A 246 1.30 -14.52 30.31
CA THR A 246 1.19 -14.58 31.76
C THR A 246 0.26 -13.48 32.28
N GLU A 247 -0.22 -13.58 33.52
CA GLU A 247 -1.00 -12.52 34.16
C GLU A 247 -0.22 -11.20 34.23
N GLN A 248 1.08 -11.28 34.47
CA GLN A 248 1.94 -10.11 34.45
C GLN A 248 1.99 -9.47 33.08
N THR A 249 2.19 -10.24 32.02
CA THR A 249 2.20 -9.75 30.64
C THR A 249 0.86 -9.11 30.25
N ARG A 250 -0.25 -9.75 30.62
CA ARG A 250 -1.60 -9.20 30.39
C ARG A 250 -1.81 -7.86 31.13
N TYR A 251 -1.34 -7.78 32.37
CA TYR A 251 -1.40 -6.54 33.14
C TYR A 251 -0.55 -5.44 32.49
N GLU A 252 0.69 -5.74 32.08
CA GLU A 252 1.58 -4.78 31.43
C GLU A 252 0.96 -4.25 30.13
N TYR A 253 0.43 -5.14 29.28
CA TYR A 253 -0.23 -4.73 28.03
C TYR A 253 -1.54 -3.99 28.26
N GLY A 254 -2.32 -4.37 29.27
CA GLY A 254 -3.51 -3.61 29.67
C GLY A 254 -3.19 -2.20 30.15
N GLN A 255 -2.05 -2.00 30.82
CA GLN A 255 -1.57 -0.64 31.20
C GLN A 255 -1.09 0.15 29.96
N ILE A 256 -0.42 -0.52 29.02
CA ILE A 256 0.01 0.10 27.75
C ILE A 256 -1.21 0.55 26.96
N GLU A 257 -2.21 -0.32 26.80
CA GLU A 257 -3.46 -0.03 26.08
C GLU A 257 -4.23 1.13 26.75
N LYS A 258 -4.36 1.10 28.06
CA LYS A 258 -5.01 2.20 28.81
C LYS A 258 -4.27 3.52 28.63
N ARG A 259 -2.94 3.54 28.73
CA ARG A 259 -2.15 4.76 28.50
C ARG A 259 -2.28 5.26 27.06
N ARG A 260 -2.29 4.36 26.08
CA ARG A 260 -2.50 4.74 24.68
C ARG A 260 -3.88 5.35 24.47
N HIS A 261 -4.92 4.72 25.02
CA HIS A 261 -6.28 5.26 24.95
C HIS A 261 -6.38 6.64 25.62
N GLU A 262 -5.76 6.84 26.77
CA GLU A 262 -5.70 8.15 27.44
C GLU A 262 -4.96 9.20 26.57
N VAL A 263 -3.89 8.77 25.88
CA VAL A 263 -3.17 9.62 24.92
C VAL A 263 -4.04 9.92 23.71
N GLU A 264 -4.72 8.94 23.11
CA GLU A 264 -5.62 9.13 21.98
C GLU A 264 -6.75 10.12 22.32
N VAL A 265 -7.41 9.94 23.46
CA VAL A 265 -8.46 10.87 23.94
C VAL A 265 -7.89 12.28 24.15
N SER A 266 -6.66 12.40 24.67
CA SER A 266 -6.02 13.70 24.84
C SER A 266 -5.63 14.33 23.49
N LEU A 267 -5.26 13.53 22.50
CA LEU A 267 -4.94 13.98 21.15
C LEU A 267 -6.20 14.40 20.37
N GLU A 268 -7.31 13.68 20.54
CA GLU A 268 -8.60 14.11 19.97
C GLU A 268 -8.98 15.52 20.42
N ALA A 269 -8.73 15.87 21.69
CA ALA A 269 -8.96 17.21 22.21
C ALA A 269 -8.04 18.28 21.57
N LEU A 270 -6.89 17.87 21.01
CA LEU A 270 -5.95 18.75 20.32
C LEU A 270 -6.20 18.85 18.82
N ARG A 271 -7.05 18.00 18.24
CA ARG A 271 -7.29 17.89 16.80
C ARG A 271 -7.54 19.25 16.12
N ASP A 272 -8.38 20.06 16.72
CA ASP A 272 -8.78 21.36 16.17
C ASP A 272 -7.87 22.52 16.65
N THR A 273 -6.75 22.19 17.33
CA THR A 273 -5.80 23.17 17.84
C THR A 273 -4.69 23.39 16.82
N PRO A 274 -4.45 24.64 16.37
CA PRO A 274 -3.36 24.92 15.45
C PRO A 274 -2.01 24.45 15.98
N GLY A 275 -1.20 23.81 15.13
CA GLY A 275 0.14 23.40 15.48
C GLY A 275 1.01 24.62 15.81
N ALA A 276 1.52 24.70 17.05
CA ALA A 276 2.41 25.77 17.46
C ALA A 276 3.44 25.28 18.49
N THR A 277 4.63 25.83 18.40
CA THR A 277 5.68 25.62 19.41
C THR A 277 5.39 26.47 20.67
N LYS A 278 6.03 26.14 21.79
CA LYS A 278 5.86 26.91 23.05
C LYS A 278 6.26 28.37 22.95
N ASP A 279 7.15 28.71 22.03
CA ASP A 279 7.57 30.08 21.71
C ASP A 279 6.66 30.77 20.67
N GLY A 280 5.53 30.14 20.31
CA GLY A 280 4.49 30.71 19.45
C GLY A 280 4.74 30.59 17.95
N ARG A 281 5.73 29.81 17.51
CA ARG A 281 5.96 29.56 16.09
C ARG A 281 4.92 28.58 15.56
N LYS A 282 4.18 28.97 14.53
CA LYS A 282 3.20 28.13 13.87
C LYS A 282 3.88 27.09 12.96
N VAL A 283 3.38 25.88 12.99
CA VAL A 283 3.74 24.78 12.11
C VAL A 283 2.44 24.24 11.49
N ILE A 284 2.39 24.23 10.16
CA ILE A 284 1.22 23.73 9.43
C ILE A 284 1.31 22.20 9.38
N LEU A 285 0.30 21.52 9.91
CA LEU A 285 0.18 20.08 9.87
C LEU A 285 -0.78 19.70 8.74
N SER A 286 -0.26 19.02 7.71
CA SER A 286 -1.01 18.67 6.51
C SER A 286 -1.08 17.17 6.31
N ALA A 287 -2.05 16.69 5.54
CA ALA A 287 -2.16 15.28 5.17
C ALA A 287 -1.34 14.98 3.90
N ASN A 288 -0.78 13.76 3.82
CA ASN A 288 -0.39 13.15 2.55
C ASN A 288 -1.53 12.26 2.07
N VAL A 289 -1.91 12.40 0.83
CA VAL A 289 -3.04 11.68 0.22
C VAL A 289 -2.56 10.97 -1.03
N GLU A 290 -2.89 9.69 -1.17
CA GLU A 290 -2.61 8.89 -2.36
C GLU A 290 -3.88 8.62 -3.15
N LEU A 291 -4.97 8.27 -2.46
CA LEU A 291 -6.22 7.84 -3.08
C LEU A 291 -7.32 8.88 -2.86
N PRO A 292 -8.23 9.08 -3.82
CA PRO A 292 -9.42 9.91 -3.62
C PRO A 292 -10.30 9.45 -2.45
N GLU A 293 -10.29 8.15 -2.14
CA GLU A 293 -11.02 7.54 -1.04
C GLU A 293 -10.52 8.00 0.35
N ASP A 294 -9.29 8.51 0.43
CA ASP A 294 -8.71 9.04 1.67
C ASP A 294 -9.18 10.47 1.97
N LEU A 295 -9.78 11.17 1.00
CA LEU A 295 -10.18 12.58 1.15
C LEU A 295 -11.14 12.85 2.33
N PRO A 296 -12.14 12.00 2.65
CA PRO A 296 -13.00 12.20 3.81
C PRO A 296 -12.24 12.24 5.14
N LEU A 297 -11.17 11.48 5.25
CA LEU A 297 -10.35 11.38 6.46
C LEU A 297 -9.59 12.66 6.81
N ILE A 298 -9.41 13.59 5.87
CA ILE A 298 -8.71 14.86 6.08
C ILE A 298 -9.45 15.70 7.12
N ALA A 299 -10.78 15.81 6.98
CA ALA A 299 -11.60 16.56 7.91
C ALA A 299 -11.63 15.93 9.32
N GLU A 300 -11.55 14.61 9.39
CA GLU A 300 -11.53 13.86 10.65
C GLU A 300 -10.19 13.97 11.38
N SER A 301 -9.09 14.15 10.64
CA SER A 301 -7.73 14.20 11.20
C SER A 301 -7.31 15.53 11.80
N GLY A 302 -8.05 16.61 11.56
CA GLY A 302 -7.63 17.96 11.91
C GLY A 302 -6.48 18.51 11.07
N ALA A 303 -6.22 17.92 9.88
CA ALA A 303 -5.16 18.40 9.00
C ALA A 303 -5.48 19.78 8.42
N GLU A 304 -4.48 20.65 8.40
CA GLU A 304 -4.53 21.99 7.81
C GLU A 304 -4.26 21.95 6.29
N GLY A 305 -5.02 21.11 5.55
CA GLY A 305 -4.93 20.95 4.12
C GLY A 305 -4.13 19.70 3.67
N ILE A 306 -3.83 19.66 2.38
CA ILE A 306 -3.11 18.54 1.76
C ILE A 306 -1.69 19.00 1.41
N GLY A 307 -0.70 18.49 2.16
CA GLY A 307 0.71 18.80 1.98
C GLY A 307 1.35 18.04 0.82
N LEU A 308 0.75 16.91 0.42
CA LEU A 308 1.13 16.16 -0.75
C LEU A 308 -0.06 15.33 -1.25
N TYR A 309 -0.52 15.59 -2.46
CA TYR A 309 -1.35 14.67 -3.22
C TYR A 309 -0.49 13.95 -4.27
N ARG A 310 -0.38 12.64 -4.16
CA ARG A 310 0.35 11.79 -5.10
C ARG A 310 -0.55 11.43 -6.27
N THR A 311 -0.06 11.66 -7.49
CA THR A 311 -0.88 11.48 -8.70
C THR A 311 -0.65 10.15 -9.41
N GLU A 312 0.32 9.36 -8.97
CA GLU A 312 0.75 8.12 -9.61
C GLU A 312 -0.39 7.12 -9.79
N PHE A 313 -1.26 7.01 -8.80
CA PHE A 313 -2.41 6.10 -8.83
C PHE A 313 -3.34 6.31 -10.03
N LEU A 314 -3.43 7.55 -10.52
CA LEU A 314 -4.24 7.86 -11.69
C LEU A 314 -3.70 7.25 -12.98
N PHE A 315 -2.44 6.87 -13.00
CA PHE A 315 -1.72 6.39 -14.17
C PHE A 315 -1.39 4.89 -14.10
N LEU A 316 -1.42 4.31 -12.91
CA LEU A 316 -1.14 2.89 -12.70
C LEU A 316 -2.31 2.01 -13.19
N ASN A 317 -2.00 0.79 -13.61
CA ASN A 317 -2.97 -0.26 -13.98
C ASN A 317 -3.96 0.13 -15.10
N ARG A 318 -3.57 1.03 -16.02
CA ARG A 318 -4.40 1.51 -17.12
C ARG A 318 -3.75 1.22 -18.46
N VAL A 319 -4.58 0.90 -19.44
CA VAL A 319 -4.15 0.74 -20.85
C VAL A 319 -3.83 2.10 -21.49
N HIS A 320 -4.51 3.17 -21.06
CA HIS A 320 -4.31 4.54 -21.54
C HIS A 320 -4.19 5.50 -20.36
N PHE A 321 -3.36 6.52 -20.51
CA PHE A 321 -3.28 7.58 -19.51
C PHE A 321 -4.60 8.34 -19.37
N PRO A 322 -4.92 8.81 -18.15
CA PRO A 322 -6.15 9.55 -17.89
C PRO A 322 -6.19 10.86 -18.68
N GLY A 323 -7.34 11.17 -19.25
CA GLY A 323 -7.55 12.40 -19.99
C GLY A 323 -7.57 13.65 -19.11
N GLU A 324 -7.49 14.84 -19.74
CA GLU A 324 -7.46 16.13 -19.01
C GLU A 324 -8.71 16.33 -18.13
N ASP A 325 -9.90 15.99 -18.62
CA ASP A 325 -11.16 16.18 -17.88
C ASP A 325 -11.25 15.26 -16.66
N GLU A 326 -10.83 14.02 -16.82
CA GLU A 326 -10.79 13.04 -15.74
C GLU A 326 -9.85 13.50 -14.62
N GLN A 327 -8.61 13.87 -14.97
CA GLN A 327 -7.65 14.39 -14.02
C GLN A 327 -8.16 15.67 -13.33
N ALA A 328 -8.72 16.61 -14.10
CA ALA A 328 -9.23 17.87 -13.55
C ALA A 328 -10.37 17.66 -12.55
N ASN A 329 -11.24 16.66 -12.77
CA ASN A 329 -12.31 16.32 -11.85
C ASN A 329 -11.77 15.76 -10.51
N ILE A 330 -10.78 14.88 -10.56
CA ILE A 330 -10.16 14.33 -9.37
C ILE A 330 -9.40 15.42 -8.60
N TYR A 331 -8.59 16.22 -9.29
CA TYR A 331 -7.86 17.30 -8.63
C TYR A 331 -8.80 18.37 -8.03
N ARG A 332 -9.99 18.55 -8.59
CA ARG A 332 -11.03 19.42 -8.00
C ARG A 332 -11.51 18.86 -6.67
N GLN A 333 -11.79 17.57 -6.58
CA GLN A 333 -12.17 16.92 -5.31
C GLN A 333 -11.08 17.10 -4.25
N VAL A 334 -9.80 16.92 -4.64
CA VAL A 334 -8.64 17.14 -3.76
C VAL A 334 -8.59 18.57 -3.23
N VAL A 335 -8.79 19.55 -4.11
CA VAL A 335 -8.82 20.98 -3.74
C VAL A 335 -10.01 21.29 -2.85
N GLU A 336 -11.18 20.73 -3.12
CA GLU A 336 -12.38 20.93 -2.30
C GLU A 336 -12.24 20.34 -0.91
N ALA A 337 -11.69 19.13 -0.80
CA ALA A 337 -11.44 18.47 0.48
C ALA A 337 -10.40 19.19 1.34
N SER A 338 -9.49 19.96 0.73
CA SER A 338 -8.46 20.71 1.46
C SER A 338 -8.96 22.06 2.03
N ARG A 339 -10.15 22.54 1.65
CA ARG A 339 -10.66 23.86 2.08
C ARG A 339 -10.87 23.96 3.58
N PRO A 340 -10.58 25.11 4.22
CA PRO A 340 -10.19 26.41 3.65
C PRO A 340 -8.72 26.52 3.25
N HIS A 341 -7.93 25.49 3.46
CA HIS A 341 -6.51 25.43 3.15
C HIS A 341 -6.26 25.07 1.67
N LEU A 342 -5.00 24.93 1.28
CA LEU A 342 -4.62 24.58 -0.08
C LEU A 342 -4.08 23.15 -0.15
N ALA A 343 -4.27 22.51 -1.31
CA ALA A 343 -3.64 21.25 -1.65
C ALA A 343 -2.39 21.50 -2.49
N ILE A 344 -1.33 20.70 -2.24
CA ILE A 344 -0.16 20.59 -3.08
C ILE A 344 -0.32 19.34 -3.96
N ILE A 345 -0.45 19.55 -5.26
CA ILE A 345 -0.57 18.46 -6.24
C ILE A 345 0.82 18.21 -6.85
N ARG A 346 1.38 17.03 -6.58
CA ARG A 346 2.64 16.60 -7.18
C ARG A 346 2.39 16.12 -8.60
N THR A 347 3.20 16.58 -9.55
CA THR A 347 3.16 16.03 -10.90
C THR A 347 3.68 14.60 -10.91
N LEU A 348 3.40 13.89 -11.98
CA LEU A 348 3.67 12.47 -12.15
C LEU A 348 5.08 12.07 -11.68
N ASP A 349 5.14 11.08 -10.79
CA ASP A 349 6.38 10.45 -10.30
C ASP A 349 6.34 8.94 -10.60
N LEU A 350 6.08 8.59 -11.85
CA LEU A 350 6.21 7.24 -12.35
C LEU A 350 7.56 7.05 -13.03
N GLY A 351 8.09 5.85 -12.96
CA GLY A 351 9.34 5.46 -13.60
C GLY A 351 9.83 4.10 -13.16
N GLY A 352 10.74 3.52 -13.90
CA GLY A 352 11.40 2.28 -13.56
C GLY A 352 10.44 1.10 -13.44
N ASP A 353 10.31 0.61 -12.22
CA ASP A 353 9.50 -0.56 -11.86
C ASP A 353 7.98 -0.35 -11.94
N LYS A 354 7.52 0.90 -12.01
CA LYS A 354 6.10 1.29 -11.98
C LYS A 354 5.55 1.75 -13.33
N LEU A 355 6.36 1.75 -14.38
CA LEU A 355 5.84 2.08 -15.71
C LEU A 355 4.97 0.95 -16.24
N PRO A 356 3.79 1.27 -16.78
CA PRO A 356 2.92 0.25 -17.37
C PRO A 356 3.65 -0.54 -18.45
N THR A 357 3.62 -1.86 -18.35
CA THR A 357 4.31 -2.79 -19.27
C THR A 357 3.90 -2.62 -20.74
N HIS A 358 2.70 -2.08 -20.99
CA HIS A 358 2.21 -1.81 -22.35
C HIS A 358 2.91 -0.63 -23.07
N LEU A 359 3.72 0.17 -22.36
CA LEU A 359 4.53 1.22 -23.01
C LEU A 359 5.74 0.66 -23.77
N GLY A 360 5.95 -0.68 -23.71
CA GLY A 360 7.01 -1.36 -24.47
C GLY A 360 8.41 -0.92 -24.11
N LEU A 361 8.62 -0.51 -22.88
CA LEU A 361 9.91 -0.06 -22.37
C LEU A 361 10.68 -1.24 -21.79
N ASP A 362 11.95 -1.35 -22.15
CA ASP A 362 12.85 -2.33 -21.56
C ASP A 362 13.07 -2.03 -20.06
N PRO A 363 13.16 -3.07 -19.19
CA PRO A 363 13.48 -2.89 -17.79
C PRO A 363 14.83 -2.18 -17.60
N GLU A 364 14.84 -1.10 -16.82
CA GLU A 364 16.07 -0.40 -16.49
C GLU A 364 16.86 -1.18 -15.42
N GLN A 365 18.19 -1.17 -15.51
CA GLN A 365 19.06 -1.81 -14.50
C GLN A 365 18.99 -1.14 -13.13
N ASN A 366 18.76 0.18 -13.09
CA ASN A 366 18.67 0.98 -11.88
C ASN A 366 17.43 1.91 -11.96
N PRO A 367 16.21 1.38 -11.81
CA PRO A 367 14.98 2.13 -12.03
C PRO A 367 14.86 3.41 -11.21
N PHE A 368 15.31 3.40 -9.95
CA PHE A 368 15.29 4.57 -9.09
C PHE A 368 16.21 5.70 -9.55
N LEU A 369 17.26 5.39 -10.33
CA LEU A 369 18.20 6.38 -10.90
C LEU A 369 17.90 6.69 -12.36
N GLY A 370 16.89 6.05 -12.93
CA GLY A 370 16.60 6.04 -14.35
C GLY A 370 15.61 7.10 -14.84
N TRP A 371 14.81 6.71 -15.81
CA TRP A 371 13.84 7.53 -16.52
C TRP A 371 12.51 7.59 -15.78
N ARG A 372 12.41 8.48 -14.81
CA ARG A 372 11.24 8.66 -13.95
C ARG A 372 10.90 10.13 -13.72
N ALA A 373 9.70 10.37 -13.23
CA ALA A 373 9.24 11.66 -12.74
C ALA A 373 9.45 12.80 -13.75
N ILE A 374 10.12 13.88 -13.32
CA ILE A 374 10.34 15.04 -14.19
C ILE A 374 11.11 14.71 -15.46
N ARG A 375 12.01 13.71 -15.45
CA ARG A 375 12.78 13.28 -16.62
C ARG A 375 11.83 12.72 -17.69
N TYR A 376 10.88 11.85 -17.29
CA TYR A 376 9.82 11.37 -18.16
C TYR A 376 8.93 12.50 -18.67
N CYS A 377 8.49 13.38 -17.76
CA CYS A 377 7.59 14.49 -18.09
C CYS A 377 8.20 15.46 -19.13
N LEU A 378 9.49 15.75 -19.01
CA LEU A 378 10.19 16.65 -19.96
C LEU A 378 10.42 16.01 -21.34
N GLU A 379 10.58 14.68 -21.39
CA GLU A 379 10.70 13.95 -22.66
C GLU A 379 9.33 13.72 -23.34
N LYS A 380 8.25 13.64 -22.55
CA LYS A 380 6.87 13.48 -23.01
C LYS A 380 6.03 14.70 -22.67
N PRO A 381 6.34 15.87 -23.25
CA PRO A 381 5.69 17.13 -22.89
C PRO A 381 4.18 17.13 -23.13
N ASP A 382 3.68 16.35 -24.09
CA ASP A 382 2.25 16.25 -24.35
C ASP A 382 1.49 15.64 -23.17
N VAL A 383 2.01 14.55 -22.59
CA VAL A 383 1.44 13.93 -21.38
C VAL A 383 1.53 14.87 -20.20
N PHE A 384 2.69 15.50 -20.02
CA PHE A 384 2.93 16.45 -18.93
C PHE A 384 2.01 17.67 -19.02
N LYS A 385 1.81 18.22 -20.22
CA LYS A 385 0.94 19.36 -20.45
C LYS A 385 -0.52 19.05 -20.12
N VAL A 386 -1.02 17.86 -20.47
CA VAL A 386 -2.37 17.41 -20.10
C VAL A 386 -2.54 17.44 -18.58
N GLN A 387 -1.57 16.93 -17.82
CA GLN A 387 -1.62 16.96 -16.36
C GLN A 387 -1.58 18.40 -15.80
N LEU A 388 -0.68 19.25 -16.31
CA LEU A 388 -0.55 20.64 -15.85
C LEU A 388 -1.82 21.45 -16.15
N ARG A 389 -2.45 21.25 -17.31
CA ARG A 389 -3.74 21.86 -17.65
C ARG A 389 -4.84 21.40 -16.70
N ALA A 390 -4.90 20.10 -16.41
CA ALA A 390 -5.86 19.54 -15.45
C ALA A 390 -5.69 20.13 -14.03
N ILE A 391 -4.43 20.28 -13.57
CA ILE A 391 -4.13 20.93 -12.27
C ILE A 391 -4.61 22.39 -12.29
N CYS A 392 -4.33 23.15 -13.34
CA CYS A 392 -4.80 24.52 -13.46
C CYS A 392 -6.33 24.63 -13.46
N ARG A 393 -7.04 23.66 -14.01
CA ARG A 393 -8.52 23.59 -14.07
C ARG A 393 -9.17 23.12 -12.77
N SER A 394 -8.40 22.65 -11.80
CA SER A 394 -8.93 22.10 -10.54
C SER A 394 -9.58 23.16 -9.63
N ASN A 395 -9.18 24.43 -9.72
CA ASN A 395 -9.72 25.53 -8.92
C ASN A 395 -9.95 26.81 -9.74
N PRO A 396 -10.98 26.85 -10.60
CA PRO A 396 -11.26 28.02 -11.44
C PRO A 396 -11.42 29.31 -10.64
N GLY A 397 -10.65 30.34 -11.01
CA GLY A 397 -10.64 31.64 -10.33
C GLY A 397 -9.93 31.66 -8.97
N GLY A 398 -9.54 30.52 -8.43
CA GLY A 398 -8.81 30.39 -7.17
C GLY A 398 -7.32 30.16 -7.34
N LYS A 399 -6.68 29.69 -6.28
CA LYS A 399 -5.25 29.39 -6.20
C LYS A 399 -5.01 27.89 -6.14
N VAL A 400 -3.99 27.40 -6.86
CA VAL A 400 -3.52 26.02 -6.81
C VAL A 400 -2.02 25.96 -6.56
N ARG A 401 -1.54 24.85 -6.00
CA ARG A 401 -0.12 24.54 -5.82
C ARG A 401 0.27 23.33 -6.64
N VAL A 402 1.30 23.48 -7.45
CA VAL A 402 1.93 22.39 -8.21
C VAL A 402 3.34 22.15 -7.71
N MET A 403 3.73 20.90 -7.59
CA MET A 403 5.06 20.52 -7.12
C MET A 403 5.71 19.54 -8.11
N PHE A 404 6.96 19.84 -8.49
CA PHE A 404 7.73 19.02 -9.41
C PHE A 404 8.68 18.09 -8.65
N PRO A 405 8.53 16.75 -8.78
CA PRO A 405 9.39 15.77 -8.16
C PRO A 405 10.71 15.59 -8.91
N MET A 406 11.70 14.97 -8.25
CA MET A 406 12.98 14.53 -8.84
C MET A 406 13.80 15.62 -9.55
N ILE A 407 13.63 16.87 -9.14
CA ILE A 407 14.45 17.97 -9.65
C ILE A 407 15.92 17.76 -9.21
N ALA A 408 16.82 17.69 -10.17
CA ALA A 408 18.25 17.54 -9.94
C ALA A 408 19.06 18.77 -10.42
N THR A 409 18.53 19.53 -11.38
CA THR A 409 19.19 20.67 -12.00
C THR A 409 18.25 21.88 -12.11
N ARG A 410 18.86 23.07 -12.33
CA ARG A 410 18.10 24.29 -12.57
C ARG A 410 17.39 24.25 -13.92
N GLU A 411 18.00 23.62 -14.90
CA GLU A 411 17.52 23.49 -16.27
C GLU A 411 16.22 22.67 -16.31
N GLU A 412 16.15 21.54 -15.57
CA GLU A 412 14.93 20.73 -15.44
C GLU A 412 13.78 21.55 -14.83
N LEU A 413 14.05 22.28 -13.75
CA LEU A 413 13.03 23.11 -13.12
C LEU A 413 12.56 24.23 -14.05
N SER A 414 13.49 24.88 -14.77
CA SER A 414 13.15 25.95 -15.72
C SER A 414 12.32 25.43 -16.88
N ALA A 415 12.63 24.24 -17.40
CA ALA A 415 11.86 23.59 -18.47
C ALA A 415 10.44 23.22 -17.99
N ALA A 416 10.29 22.66 -16.79
CA ALA A 416 8.99 22.35 -16.20
C ALA A 416 8.11 23.60 -16.03
N LEU A 417 8.70 24.70 -15.56
CA LEU A 417 8.01 26.00 -15.43
C LEU A 417 7.61 26.60 -16.78
N ALA A 418 8.42 26.42 -17.82
CA ALA A 418 8.09 26.85 -19.16
C ALA A 418 6.84 26.12 -19.71
N ILE A 419 6.79 24.77 -19.56
CA ILE A 419 5.65 23.96 -19.98
C ILE A 419 4.39 24.33 -19.16
N LEU A 420 4.53 24.62 -17.86
CA LEU A 420 3.42 25.14 -17.03
C LEU A 420 2.91 26.49 -17.58
N GLY A 421 3.81 27.37 -17.98
CA GLY A 421 3.48 28.65 -18.63
C GLY A 421 2.70 28.45 -19.92
N GLU A 422 3.15 27.54 -20.79
CA GLU A 422 2.46 27.17 -22.03
C GLU A 422 1.06 26.61 -21.75
N ALA A 423 0.92 25.66 -20.82
CA ALA A 423 -0.34 25.07 -20.42
C ALA A 423 -1.38 26.12 -19.97
N ARG A 424 -0.94 27.09 -19.18
CA ARG A 424 -1.78 28.22 -18.72
C ARG A 424 -2.21 29.13 -19.88
N GLU A 425 -1.29 29.43 -20.78
CA GLU A 425 -1.59 30.27 -21.95
C GLU A 425 -2.57 29.59 -22.91
N GLU A 426 -2.42 28.29 -23.13
CA GLU A 426 -3.36 27.51 -23.94
C GLU A 426 -4.78 27.50 -23.35
N LEU A 427 -4.91 27.33 -22.02
CA LEU A 427 -6.20 27.41 -21.34
C LEU A 427 -6.83 28.79 -21.49
N ARG A 428 -6.02 29.85 -21.34
CA ARG A 428 -6.46 31.23 -21.49
C ARG A 428 -6.93 31.51 -22.92
N ALA A 429 -6.17 31.09 -23.93
CA ALA A 429 -6.49 31.27 -25.34
C ALA A 429 -7.77 30.51 -25.74
N ALA A 430 -7.98 29.33 -25.14
CA ALA A 430 -9.17 28.52 -25.35
C ALA A 430 -10.40 28.99 -24.54
N GLY A 431 -10.29 30.00 -23.70
CA GLY A 431 -11.35 30.48 -22.82
C GLY A 431 -11.80 29.44 -21.77
N VAL A 432 -10.93 28.47 -21.43
CA VAL A 432 -11.24 27.42 -20.45
C VAL A 432 -11.03 27.97 -19.04
N PRO A 433 -12.02 27.86 -18.14
CA PRO A 433 -11.87 28.32 -16.76
C PRO A 433 -10.74 27.59 -16.03
N ALA A 434 -9.82 28.38 -15.46
CA ALA A 434 -8.65 27.86 -14.76
C ALA A 434 -8.30 28.73 -13.52
N ALA A 435 -7.37 28.26 -12.71
CA ALA A 435 -6.87 28.96 -11.55
C ALA A 435 -6.28 30.33 -11.93
N SER A 436 -6.63 31.36 -11.17
CA SER A 436 -6.09 32.72 -11.35
C SER A 436 -4.62 32.79 -10.91
N GLU A 437 -4.26 32.02 -9.88
CA GLU A 437 -2.91 31.96 -9.34
C GLU A 437 -2.41 30.51 -9.25
N VAL A 438 -1.19 30.27 -9.70
CA VAL A 438 -0.51 28.98 -9.60
C VAL A 438 0.81 29.16 -8.88
N GLU A 439 0.92 28.62 -7.66
CA GLU A 439 2.20 28.51 -6.95
C GLU A 439 2.92 27.25 -7.40
N ALA A 440 4.11 27.39 -7.91
CA ALA A 440 4.97 26.28 -8.29
C ALA A 440 6.05 26.05 -7.22
N GLY A 441 6.27 24.79 -6.88
CA GLY A 441 7.32 24.36 -5.95
C GLY A 441 8.16 23.23 -6.51
N ALA A 442 9.33 23.03 -5.92
CA ALA A 442 10.19 21.90 -6.24
C ALA A 442 10.28 20.95 -5.04
N MET A 443 10.19 19.64 -5.31
CA MET A 443 10.54 18.64 -4.33
C MET A 443 12.06 18.52 -4.27
N ILE A 444 12.61 18.73 -3.08
CA ILE A 444 14.05 18.59 -2.83
C ILE A 444 14.28 17.20 -2.25
N GLU A 445 14.62 16.29 -3.12
CA GLU A 445 14.81 14.87 -2.78
C GLU A 445 16.05 14.27 -3.47
N VAL A 446 16.64 15.01 -4.40
CA VAL A 446 17.94 14.66 -4.99
C VAL A 446 19.01 15.52 -4.32
N PRO A 447 20.14 14.95 -3.82
CA PRO A 447 21.18 15.70 -3.14
C PRO A 447 21.75 16.87 -3.95
N SER A 448 21.82 16.73 -5.29
CA SER A 448 22.27 17.82 -6.17
C SER A 448 21.36 19.05 -6.09
N ALA A 449 20.03 18.85 -6.00
CA ALA A 449 19.09 19.96 -5.82
C ALA A 449 19.30 20.70 -4.50
N ALA A 450 19.54 19.96 -3.40
CA ALA A 450 19.87 20.57 -2.11
C ALA A 450 21.17 21.40 -2.17
N LEU A 451 22.20 20.91 -2.88
CA LEU A 451 23.47 21.60 -3.04
C LEU A 451 23.37 22.86 -3.90
N ILE A 452 22.46 22.92 -4.85
CA ILE A 452 22.26 24.11 -5.73
C ILE A 452 21.00 24.90 -5.37
N VAL A 453 20.45 24.69 -4.17
CA VAL A 453 19.14 25.20 -3.76
C VAL A 453 19.00 26.72 -3.89
N ASP A 454 20.06 27.50 -3.65
CA ASP A 454 20.08 28.96 -3.87
C ASP A 454 19.82 29.37 -5.33
N ARG A 455 20.14 28.49 -6.29
CA ARG A 455 19.85 28.71 -7.72
C ARG A 455 18.43 28.31 -8.12
N LEU A 456 17.79 27.44 -7.33
CA LEU A 456 16.42 27.01 -7.53
C LEU A 456 15.42 27.95 -6.86
N ALA A 457 15.74 28.45 -5.66
CA ALA A 457 14.84 29.26 -4.84
C ALA A 457 14.22 30.48 -5.56
N PRO A 458 14.93 31.23 -6.41
CA PRO A 458 14.33 32.36 -7.14
C PRO A 458 13.27 31.96 -8.18
N LEU A 459 13.16 30.68 -8.52
CA LEU A 459 12.24 30.16 -9.57
C LEU A 459 10.90 29.69 -9.02
N VAL A 460 10.79 29.46 -7.71
CA VAL A 460 9.64 28.80 -7.08
C VAL A 460 9.11 29.59 -5.88
N GLN A 461 7.90 29.24 -5.42
CA GLN A 461 7.29 29.86 -4.26
C GLN A 461 7.48 29.02 -2.98
N PHE A 462 7.87 27.75 -3.13
CA PHE A 462 8.13 26.87 -1.98
C PHE A 462 9.04 25.70 -2.34
N PHE A 463 9.61 25.09 -1.30
CA PHE A 463 10.21 23.77 -1.36
C PHE A 463 9.44 22.78 -0.51
N SER A 464 9.39 21.52 -0.93
CA SER A 464 8.97 20.40 -0.11
C SER A 464 10.07 19.34 -0.10
N ILE A 465 10.53 18.96 1.09
CA ILE A 465 11.63 18.02 1.22
C ILE A 465 11.07 16.58 1.19
N GLY A 466 11.43 15.83 0.15
CA GLY A 466 11.13 14.40 0.01
C GLY A 466 12.18 13.56 0.75
N THR A 467 12.04 13.41 2.07
CA THR A 467 13.08 12.81 2.91
C THR A 467 13.37 11.36 2.58
N ASN A 468 12.41 10.63 1.98
CA ASN A 468 12.59 9.24 1.60
C ASN A 468 13.68 9.09 0.52
N ASP A 469 13.48 9.73 -0.60
CA ASP A 469 14.43 9.69 -1.71
C ASP A 469 15.71 10.47 -1.40
N LEU A 470 15.62 11.60 -0.66
CA LEU A 470 16.80 12.32 -0.20
C LEU A 470 17.72 11.43 0.65
N THR A 471 17.18 10.65 1.56
CA THR A 471 17.95 9.70 2.37
C THR A 471 18.56 8.61 1.51
N GLN A 472 17.73 7.99 0.66
CA GLN A 472 18.15 6.92 -0.26
C GLN A 472 19.31 7.34 -1.14
N TYR A 473 19.21 8.47 -1.80
CA TYR A 473 20.25 8.97 -2.71
C TYR A 473 21.48 9.53 -1.98
N THR A 474 21.31 10.10 -0.79
CA THR A 474 22.44 10.58 0.01
C THR A 474 23.30 9.45 0.52
N LEU A 475 22.67 8.35 0.96
CA LEU A 475 23.36 7.21 1.56
C LEU A 475 23.62 6.08 0.55
N ALA A 476 23.14 6.21 -0.70
CA ALA A 476 23.18 5.16 -1.72
C ALA A 476 22.63 3.82 -1.22
N ALA A 477 21.59 3.84 -0.41
CA ALA A 477 20.98 2.67 0.22
C ALA A 477 19.52 2.55 -0.22
N ASP A 478 19.19 1.48 -0.94
CA ASP A 478 17.83 1.17 -1.35
C ASP A 478 17.02 0.68 -0.14
N ARG A 479 16.00 1.47 0.26
CA ARG A 479 15.13 1.15 1.41
C ARG A 479 14.27 -0.09 1.21
N THR A 480 14.08 -0.52 -0.06
CA THR A 480 13.28 -1.70 -0.40
C THR A 480 14.10 -2.99 -0.41
N ASN A 481 15.42 -2.88 -0.43
CA ASN A 481 16.33 -4.02 -0.42
C ASN A 481 16.68 -4.41 1.02
N GLU A 482 16.16 -5.53 1.49
CA GLU A 482 16.33 -6.06 2.86
C GLU A 482 17.80 -6.17 3.31
N ARG A 483 18.73 -6.40 2.37
CA ARG A 483 20.16 -6.58 2.67
C ARG A 483 20.87 -5.28 3.04
N VAL A 484 20.38 -4.14 2.57
CA VAL A 484 20.99 -2.82 2.77
C VAL A 484 20.05 -1.82 3.44
N ALA A 485 18.80 -2.19 3.72
CA ALA A 485 17.81 -1.32 4.36
C ALA A 485 18.26 -0.80 5.73
N ASN A 486 19.13 -1.52 6.44
CA ASN A 486 19.73 -1.09 7.70
C ASN A 486 20.69 0.11 7.54
N LEU A 487 21.17 0.38 6.32
CA LEU A 487 21.98 1.55 6.00
C LEU A 487 21.12 2.79 5.73
N TYR A 488 19.84 2.61 5.49
CA TYR A 488 18.89 3.69 5.29
C TYR A 488 18.58 4.36 6.65
N GLN A 489 19.26 5.46 6.94
CA GLN A 489 19.16 6.18 8.21
C GLN A 489 18.72 7.62 7.97
N PRO A 490 17.42 7.95 8.13
CA PRO A 490 16.91 9.31 7.93
C PRO A 490 17.56 10.36 8.84
N THR A 491 18.02 9.94 10.03
CA THR A 491 18.71 10.80 11.02
C THR A 491 20.19 11.00 10.75
N HIS A 492 20.72 10.45 9.65
CA HIS A 492 22.14 10.59 9.33
C HIS A 492 22.56 12.05 9.20
N PRO A 493 23.71 12.48 9.76
CA PRO A 493 24.15 13.88 9.74
C PRO A 493 24.21 14.49 8.33
N ALA A 494 24.57 13.72 7.31
CA ALA A 494 24.57 14.18 5.93
C ALA A 494 23.16 14.57 5.44
N VAL A 495 22.14 13.78 5.79
CA VAL A 495 20.74 14.07 5.42
C VAL A 495 20.25 15.31 6.15
N LEU A 496 20.48 15.40 7.46
CA LEU A 496 20.12 16.57 8.26
C LEU A 496 20.84 17.84 7.79
N GLY A 497 22.09 17.72 7.39
CA GLY A 497 22.87 18.83 6.80
C GLY A 497 22.26 19.34 5.50
N LEU A 498 21.81 18.45 4.61
CA LEU A 498 21.12 18.84 3.37
C LEU A 498 19.77 19.52 3.67
N ILE A 499 18.99 18.99 4.63
CA ILE A 499 17.73 19.63 5.08
C ILE A 499 18.01 21.05 5.59
N GLN A 500 19.03 21.21 6.44
CA GLN A 500 19.43 22.52 6.96
C GLN A 500 19.79 23.50 5.83
N MET A 501 20.60 23.08 4.86
CA MET A 501 20.96 23.91 3.69
C MET A 501 19.73 24.40 2.93
N VAL A 502 18.74 23.52 2.71
CA VAL A 502 17.47 23.87 2.04
C VAL A 502 16.69 24.91 2.84
N VAL A 503 16.55 24.72 4.15
CA VAL A 503 15.82 25.67 5.02
C VAL A 503 16.52 27.03 5.08
N GLU A 504 17.84 27.05 5.18
CA GLU A 504 18.61 28.31 5.20
C GLU A 504 18.49 29.07 3.87
N ALA A 505 18.57 28.37 2.74
CA ALA A 505 18.37 28.98 1.44
C ALA A 505 16.94 29.54 1.28
N ALA A 506 15.94 28.78 1.66
CA ALA A 506 14.56 29.23 1.61
C ALA A 506 14.33 30.51 2.44
N ARG A 507 14.94 30.60 3.64
CA ARG A 507 14.92 31.83 4.46
C ARG A 507 15.57 33.02 3.75
N ARG A 508 16.72 32.82 3.11
CA ARG A 508 17.40 33.89 2.34
C ARG A 508 16.53 34.42 1.20
N HIS A 509 15.78 33.53 0.57
CA HIS A 509 14.93 33.88 -0.58
C HIS A 509 13.46 34.15 -0.21
N ASN A 510 13.12 34.15 1.09
CA ASN A 510 11.78 34.41 1.61
C ASN A 510 10.71 33.49 1.02
N ILE A 511 11.04 32.22 0.84
CA ILE A 511 10.09 31.15 0.47
C ILE A 511 9.94 30.16 1.63
N TRP A 512 8.81 29.46 1.68
CA TRP A 512 8.56 28.51 2.75
C TRP A 512 9.04 27.10 2.40
N VAL A 513 9.28 26.27 3.44
CA VAL A 513 9.72 24.89 3.32
C VAL A 513 8.79 23.97 4.09
N GLY A 514 8.31 22.93 3.40
CA GLY A 514 7.62 21.78 3.99
C GLY A 514 8.46 20.52 3.90
N VAL A 515 8.02 19.51 4.66
CA VAL A 515 8.53 18.12 4.58
C VAL A 515 7.35 17.18 4.32
N CYS A 516 7.48 16.27 3.35
CA CYS A 516 6.42 15.35 2.96
C CYS A 516 6.84 13.87 2.96
N GLY A 517 8.08 13.54 3.30
CA GLY A 517 8.54 12.16 3.48
C GLY A 517 8.12 11.58 4.84
N GLU A 518 8.41 10.30 5.05
CA GLU A 518 8.05 9.55 6.27
C GLU A 518 8.63 10.17 7.56
N MET A 519 9.76 10.85 7.46
CA MET A 519 10.36 11.60 8.58
C MET A 519 9.40 12.66 9.19
N ALA A 520 8.48 13.23 8.38
CA ALA A 520 7.48 14.18 8.88
C ALA A 520 6.44 13.53 9.81
N ALA A 521 6.28 12.22 9.72
CA ALA A 521 5.35 11.44 10.55
C ALA A 521 6.02 10.91 11.83
N ASP A 522 7.34 10.98 11.93
CA ASP A 522 8.08 10.52 13.08
C ASP A 522 8.03 11.55 14.21
N VAL A 523 7.40 11.19 15.32
CA VAL A 523 7.24 12.04 16.51
C VAL A 523 8.60 12.45 17.09
N VAL A 524 9.61 11.57 17.01
CA VAL A 524 10.96 11.84 17.49
C VAL A 524 11.67 12.87 16.60
N MET A 525 11.37 12.85 15.30
CA MET A 525 11.96 13.78 14.33
C MET A 525 11.28 15.15 14.28
N THR A 526 10.03 15.25 14.74
CA THR A 526 9.28 16.51 14.74
C THR A 526 10.05 17.67 15.41
N PRO A 527 10.60 17.53 16.64
CA PRO A 527 11.38 18.61 17.26
C PRO A 527 12.64 18.98 16.46
N VAL A 528 13.29 18.02 15.81
CA VAL A 528 14.48 18.23 14.99
C VAL A 528 14.12 19.06 13.75
N LEU A 529 13.07 18.65 13.02
CA LEU A 529 12.60 19.36 11.82
C LEU A 529 12.16 20.79 12.13
N VAL A 530 11.37 20.96 13.20
CA VAL A 530 10.94 22.30 13.66
C VAL A 530 12.15 23.14 14.11
N GLY A 531 13.12 22.54 14.82
CA GLY A 531 14.37 23.19 15.22
C GLY A 531 15.21 23.64 14.03
N LEU A 532 15.32 22.83 12.97
CA LEU A 532 15.96 23.21 11.71
C LEU A 532 15.23 24.35 10.99
N GLY A 533 13.92 24.49 11.22
CA GLY A 533 13.14 25.62 10.70
C GLY A 533 12.12 25.25 9.64
N VAL A 534 11.75 24.00 9.53
CA VAL A 534 10.62 23.56 8.72
C VAL A 534 9.33 24.19 9.26
N VAL A 535 8.47 24.67 8.36
CA VAL A 535 7.21 25.36 8.72
C VAL A 535 5.95 24.57 8.35
N SER A 536 6.11 23.50 7.58
CA SER A 536 5.01 22.60 7.23
C SER A 536 5.50 21.15 7.26
N ALA A 537 4.73 20.28 7.87
CA ALA A 537 4.97 18.84 7.87
C ALA A 537 3.74 18.13 7.33
N ALA A 538 3.92 17.26 6.32
CA ALA A 538 2.86 16.47 5.74
C ALA A 538 3.08 14.99 6.08
N LYS A 539 2.10 14.40 6.77
CA LYS A 539 2.15 13.04 7.28
C LYS A 539 1.43 12.06 6.35
N PHE A 540 2.00 10.87 6.18
CA PHE A 540 1.38 9.77 5.45
C PHE A 540 0.30 9.11 6.31
N GLY A 541 -0.89 8.93 5.74
CA GLY A 541 -2.03 8.35 6.45
C GLY A 541 -2.63 9.32 7.48
N VAL A 542 -3.94 9.37 7.50
CA VAL A 542 -4.70 10.26 8.37
C VAL A 542 -4.65 9.73 9.80
N THR A 543 -3.53 9.93 10.47
CA THR A 543 -3.48 9.83 11.93
C THR A 543 -2.69 11.04 12.41
N VAL A 544 -3.39 12.02 12.94
CA VAL A 544 -2.78 13.13 13.67
C VAL A 544 -2.28 12.56 14.98
N VAL A 545 -0.99 12.62 15.22
CA VAL A 545 -0.40 12.37 16.54
C VAL A 545 0.20 13.66 17.03
#